data_1894727e60878c436cc2765c52833728
#
_entry.id   1894727e60878c436cc2765c52833728
#
_cell.length_a   1.000
_cell.length_b   1.000
_cell.length_c   1.000
_cell.angle_alpha   90.00
_cell.angle_beta   90.00
_cell.angle_gamma   90.00
#
_symmetry.space_group_name_H-M   'P 1'
#
loop_
_entity.id
_entity.type
_entity.pdbx_description
1 polymer ?
#
loop_
_entity_poly.entity_id
_entity_poly.type
_entity_poly.pdbx_seq_one_letter_code
_entity_poly.pdbx_strand_id
1 'polypeptide(L)'
;SRESNLLLERYWLLSSEWYRTMSVRWLYEDFVQADQSDNISLIMPGVSYNRTKQKGGSMPYSANRLSLRVEVSDEAWGSDASFVRLRGRAGWIGSAGDNHRFVTRVDGGAILMETLRSLPPSLRFFAGGDNSIRGYSYETVSPRNDEGELTGGRYMLTGSLEYQYRLSGNWWLATFTDYGSAWDDKPDWVQGVGSGIRWASPVGPVRLDFAFGLDAKPGTDFRIHFTLGPEL
;
A
#
# COMPACT_ATOMS: atom_id res chain seq x y z
N SER A 1 -6.08 -10.17 17.66
CA SER A 1 -7.17 -10.55 16.73
C SER A 1 -7.02 -11.99 16.26
N ARG A 2 -8.14 -12.62 15.96
CA ARG A 2 -8.20 -13.96 15.33
C ARG A 2 -8.96 -13.82 14.02
N GLU A 3 -8.32 -14.19 12.91
CA GLU A 3 -8.89 -14.08 11.56
C GLU A 3 -9.07 -15.48 10.95
N SER A 4 -10.20 -15.69 10.29
CA SER A 4 -10.47 -16.80 9.39
C SER A 4 -10.93 -16.28 8.05
N ASN A 5 -10.31 -16.74 6.98
CA ASN A 5 -10.50 -16.18 5.64
C ASN A 5 -10.62 -17.32 4.61
N LEU A 6 -11.71 -17.30 3.83
CA LEU A 6 -11.90 -18.18 2.67
C LEU A 6 -12.05 -17.32 1.42
N LEU A 7 -11.19 -17.53 0.43
CA LEU A 7 -11.16 -16.76 -0.81
C LEU A 7 -11.33 -17.68 -2.01
N LEU A 8 -12.34 -17.41 -2.82
CA LEU A 8 -12.55 -18.02 -4.13
C LEU A 8 -12.27 -16.97 -5.22
N GLU A 9 -11.39 -17.29 -6.15
CA GLU A 9 -11.03 -16.38 -7.23
C GLU A 9 -11.09 -17.06 -8.60
N ARG A 10 -11.50 -16.28 -9.59
CA ARG A 10 -11.42 -16.66 -11.00
C ARG A 10 -10.73 -15.56 -11.80
N TYR A 11 -9.77 -15.97 -12.61
CA TYR A 11 -8.90 -15.09 -13.38
C TYR A 11 -9.26 -15.16 -14.87
N TRP A 12 -9.22 -14.02 -15.55
CA TRP A 12 -9.32 -13.91 -17.00
C TRP A 12 -8.20 -13.01 -17.52
N LEU A 13 -7.48 -13.51 -18.49
CA LEU A 13 -6.61 -12.69 -19.32
C LEU A 13 -7.48 -11.96 -20.36
N LEU A 14 -7.44 -10.64 -20.30
CA LEU A 14 -8.08 -9.77 -21.29
C LEU A 14 -7.07 -9.37 -22.37
N SER A 15 -7.50 -8.65 -23.39
CA SER A 15 -6.60 -8.07 -24.38
C SER A 15 -5.65 -7.05 -23.73
N SER A 16 -4.44 -6.84 -24.31
CA SER A 16 -3.48 -5.82 -23.88
C SER A 16 -2.91 -6.00 -22.46
N GLU A 17 -2.68 -7.27 -22.03
CA GLU A 17 -2.02 -7.61 -20.77
C GLU A 17 -2.81 -7.22 -19.50
N TRP A 18 -4.11 -6.97 -19.61
CA TRP A 18 -5.00 -6.79 -18.49
C TRP A 18 -5.49 -8.14 -17.96
N TYR A 19 -5.42 -8.30 -16.65
CA TYR A 19 -6.01 -9.40 -15.93
C TYR A 19 -7.22 -8.88 -15.14
N ARG A 20 -8.36 -9.52 -15.33
CA ARG A 20 -9.53 -9.34 -14.49
C ARG A 20 -9.63 -10.52 -13.54
N THR A 21 -9.81 -10.24 -12.25
CA THR A 21 -10.11 -11.24 -11.25
C THR A 21 -11.48 -10.94 -10.65
N MET A 22 -12.36 -11.93 -10.63
CA MET A 22 -13.56 -11.89 -9.80
C MET A 22 -13.31 -12.75 -8.56
N SER A 23 -13.70 -12.27 -7.41
CA SER A 23 -13.50 -12.94 -6.15
C SER A 23 -14.76 -12.92 -5.30
N VAL A 24 -14.89 -13.93 -4.44
CA VAL A 24 -15.80 -13.91 -3.31
C VAL A 24 -14.97 -14.28 -2.10
N ARG A 25 -14.89 -13.38 -1.13
CA ARG A 25 -14.18 -13.58 0.11
C ARG A 25 -15.18 -13.66 1.27
N TRP A 26 -15.10 -14.72 2.06
CA TRP A 26 -15.69 -14.80 3.38
C TRP A 26 -14.61 -14.48 4.40
N LEU A 27 -14.86 -13.52 5.27
CA LEU A 27 -13.97 -13.11 6.35
C LEU A 27 -14.73 -13.22 7.66
N TYR A 28 -14.15 -13.91 8.63
CA TYR A 28 -14.54 -13.84 10.03
C TYR A 28 -13.36 -13.31 10.84
N GLU A 29 -13.56 -12.22 11.54
CA GLU A 29 -12.52 -11.62 12.37
C GLU A 29 -13.08 -11.31 13.77
N ASP A 30 -12.37 -11.80 14.79
CA ASP A 30 -12.51 -11.42 16.18
C ASP A 30 -11.33 -10.49 16.51
N PHE A 31 -11.63 -9.22 16.76
CA PHE A 31 -10.60 -8.18 16.87
C PHE A 31 -10.75 -7.30 18.10
N VAL A 32 -9.60 -6.82 18.54
CA VAL A 32 -9.47 -5.73 19.50
C VAL A 32 -8.65 -4.64 18.85
N GLN A 33 -9.21 -3.46 18.67
CA GLN A 33 -8.54 -2.30 18.11
C GLN A 33 -8.94 -1.05 18.88
N ALA A 34 -7.96 -0.42 19.51
CA ALA A 34 -8.19 0.71 20.39
C ALA A 34 -9.24 0.33 21.49
N ASP A 35 -10.28 1.14 21.62
CA ASP A 35 -11.39 0.92 22.56
C ASP A 35 -12.45 -0.08 22.08
N GLN A 36 -12.23 -0.75 20.95
CA GLN A 36 -13.21 -1.66 20.33
C GLN A 36 -12.80 -3.12 20.47
N SER A 37 -13.75 -3.96 20.89
CA SER A 37 -13.66 -5.41 20.84
C SER A 37 -14.96 -5.96 20.26
N ASP A 38 -14.86 -6.60 19.10
CA ASP A 38 -16.03 -7.14 18.39
C ASP A 38 -15.64 -8.32 17.51
N ASN A 39 -16.65 -9.05 17.05
CA ASN A 39 -16.49 -10.08 16.03
C ASN A 39 -17.40 -9.77 14.84
N ILE A 40 -16.92 -10.05 13.65
CA ILE A 40 -17.63 -9.73 12.41
C ILE A 40 -17.46 -10.84 11.37
N SER A 41 -18.54 -11.15 10.68
CA SER A 41 -18.58 -12.07 9.55
C SER A 41 -19.00 -11.32 8.29
N LEU A 42 -18.19 -11.37 7.25
CA LEU A 42 -18.40 -10.61 6.02
C LEU A 42 -18.32 -11.54 4.80
N ILE A 43 -19.25 -11.37 3.88
CA ILE A 43 -19.19 -11.96 2.54
C ILE A 43 -18.94 -10.81 1.56
N MET A 44 -17.80 -10.86 0.87
CA MET A 44 -17.31 -9.76 0.03
C MET A 44 -17.07 -10.24 -1.40
N PRO A 45 -18.07 -10.17 -2.29
CA PRO A 45 -17.80 -10.22 -3.71
C PRO A 45 -16.95 -9.04 -4.15
N GLY A 46 -16.02 -9.28 -5.08
CA GLY A 46 -15.11 -8.27 -5.56
C GLY A 46 -14.68 -8.48 -6.99
N VAL A 47 -14.20 -7.41 -7.59
CA VAL A 47 -13.56 -7.42 -8.90
C VAL A 47 -12.28 -6.61 -8.86
N SER A 48 -11.25 -7.14 -9.51
CA SER A 48 -10.02 -6.38 -9.71
C SER A 48 -9.55 -6.43 -11.17
N TYR A 49 -8.95 -5.31 -11.59
CA TYR A 49 -8.27 -5.16 -12.86
C TYR A 49 -6.80 -4.85 -12.60
N ASN A 50 -5.93 -5.67 -13.15
CA ASN A 50 -4.50 -5.55 -12.95
C ASN A 50 -3.78 -5.57 -14.29
N ARG A 51 -2.76 -4.74 -14.42
CA ARG A 51 -1.87 -4.71 -15.58
C ARG A 51 -0.46 -4.45 -15.11
N THR A 52 0.50 -5.23 -15.61
CA THR A 52 1.91 -4.99 -15.39
C THR A 52 2.63 -5.15 -16.71
N LYS A 53 3.34 -4.10 -17.12
CA LYS A 53 4.28 -4.10 -18.23
C LYS A 53 5.64 -3.72 -17.71
N GLN A 54 6.65 -4.49 -18.09
CA GLN A 54 8.04 -4.14 -17.76
C GLN A 54 8.97 -4.53 -18.88
N LYS A 55 10.06 -3.76 -19.02
CA LYS A 55 11.16 -3.99 -19.94
C LYS A 55 12.47 -3.89 -19.17
N GLY A 56 13.34 -4.89 -19.35
CA GLY A 56 14.58 -5.07 -18.60
C GLY A 56 14.47 -6.24 -17.62
N GLY A 57 15.61 -6.61 -17.03
CA GLY A 57 15.72 -7.72 -16.08
C GLY A 57 15.25 -7.36 -14.66
N SER A 58 16.08 -7.69 -13.66
CA SER A 58 15.80 -7.44 -12.25
C SER A 58 15.67 -5.94 -11.90
N MET A 59 16.34 -5.07 -12.66
CA MET A 59 16.19 -3.59 -12.58
C MET A 59 15.59 -3.08 -13.89
N PRO A 60 14.26 -3.09 -14.07
CA PRO A 60 13.64 -2.68 -15.31
C PRO A 60 13.92 -1.21 -15.64
N TYR A 61 14.29 -0.92 -16.89
CA TYR A 61 14.47 0.46 -17.35
C TYR A 61 13.14 1.16 -17.68
N SER A 62 12.09 0.39 -17.88
CA SER A 62 10.73 0.89 -18.07
C SER A 62 9.73 -0.10 -17.49
N ALA A 63 8.84 0.39 -16.65
CA ALA A 63 7.72 -0.41 -16.15
C ALA A 63 6.48 0.46 -15.91
N ASN A 64 5.33 -0.19 -16.01
CA ASN A 64 4.04 0.38 -15.66
C ASN A 64 3.21 -0.70 -14.97
N ARG A 65 2.73 -0.40 -13.77
CA ARG A 65 1.81 -1.24 -13.01
C ARG A 65 0.57 -0.45 -12.66
N LEU A 66 -0.59 -1.01 -12.95
CA LEU A 66 -1.88 -0.47 -12.56
C LEU A 66 -2.70 -1.59 -11.91
N SER A 67 -3.34 -1.29 -10.80
CA SER A 67 -4.22 -2.19 -10.08
C SER A 67 -5.42 -1.41 -9.56
N LEU A 68 -6.62 -1.87 -9.84
CA LEU A 68 -7.86 -1.36 -9.27
C LEU A 68 -8.64 -2.53 -8.69
N ARG A 69 -9.11 -2.41 -7.45
CA ARG A 69 -9.95 -3.39 -6.77
C ARG A 69 -11.18 -2.72 -6.20
N VAL A 70 -12.32 -3.37 -6.38
CA VAL A 70 -13.61 -3.02 -5.77
C VAL A 70 -14.11 -4.25 -5.03
N GLU A 71 -14.47 -4.09 -3.77
CA GLU A 71 -15.09 -5.10 -2.92
C GLU A 71 -16.36 -4.50 -2.33
N VAL A 72 -17.42 -5.29 -2.26
CA VAL A 72 -18.72 -4.87 -1.74
C VAL A 72 -19.14 -5.85 -0.66
N SER A 73 -19.76 -5.38 0.40
CA SER A 73 -20.43 -6.20 1.41
C SER A 73 -21.82 -5.63 1.67
N ASP A 74 -22.77 -6.47 1.98
CA ASP A 74 -24.13 -6.03 2.28
C ASP A 74 -24.81 -6.99 3.27
N GLU A 75 -25.54 -6.43 4.22
CA GLU A 75 -26.32 -7.17 5.21
C GLU A 75 -27.42 -8.06 4.60
N ALA A 76 -27.92 -7.67 3.42
CA ALA A 76 -28.98 -8.42 2.70
C ALA A 76 -28.57 -9.85 2.32
N TRP A 77 -27.28 -10.14 2.22
CA TRP A 77 -26.77 -11.50 1.96
C TRP A 77 -26.06 -12.15 3.16
N GLY A 78 -26.30 -11.64 4.36
CA GLY A 78 -25.82 -12.26 5.61
C GLY A 78 -24.46 -11.78 6.09
N SER A 79 -23.99 -10.63 5.64
CA SER A 79 -22.83 -9.94 6.22
C SER A 79 -23.28 -9.08 7.42
N ASP A 80 -22.38 -8.85 8.35
CA ASP A 80 -22.64 -8.01 9.53
C ASP A 80 -22.47 -6.49 9.24
N ALA A 81 -22.01 -6.12 8.05
CA ALA A 81 -21.87 -4.72 7.64
C ALA A 81 -22.00 -4.51 6.13
N SER A 82 -22.58 -3.35 5.76
CA SER A 82 -22.73 -2.91 4.37
C SER A 82 -21.71 -1.84 4.02
N PHE A 83 -20.88 -2.08 3.00
CA PHE A 83 -19.87 -1.13 2.51
C PHE A 83 -19.44 -1.38 1.07
N VAL A 84 -18.81 -0.37 0.48
CA VAL A 84 -18.03 -0.50 -0.76
C VAL A 84 -16.59 -0.10 -0.46
N ARG A 85 -15.64 -0.98 -0.73
CA ARG A 85 -14.21 -0.75 -0.55
C ARG A 85 -13.52 -0.66 -1.90
N LEU A 86 -12.85 0.46 -2.12
CA LEU A 86 -12.09 0.75 -3.35
C LEU A 86 -10.61 0.81 -3.00
N ARG A 87 -9.76 0.25 -3.86
CA ARG A 87 -8.31 0.42 -3.77
C ARG A 87 -7.70 0.53 -5.15
N GLY A 88 -6.90 1.56 -5.38
CA GLY A 88 -6.16 1.80 -6.61
C GLY A 88 -4.68 1.93 -6.34
N ARG A 89 -3.85 1.25 -7.13
CA ARG A 89 -2.39 1.35 -7.10
C ARG A 89 -1.87 1.61 -8.49
N ALA A 90 -0.93 2.54 -8.59
CA ALA A 90 -0.24 2.84 -9.83
C ALA A 90 1.25 2.98 -9.58
N GLY A 91 2.06 2.49 -10.51
CA GLY A 91 3.51 2.62 -10.45
C GLY A 91 4.11 2.76 -11.84
N TRP A 92 5.13 3.58 -11.94
CA TRP A 92 5.85 3.84 -13.18
C TRP A 92 7.36 3.83 -12.92
N ILE A 93 8.08 3.25 -13.86
CA ILE A 93 9.53 3.31 -13.94
C ILE A 93 9.88 3.82 -15.33
N GLY A 94 10.74 4.83 -15.38
CA GLY A 94 11.32 5.36 -16.60
C GLY A 94 12.79 5.64 -16.44
N SER A 95 13.57 5.46 -17.51
CA SER A 95 15.00 5.74 -17.52
C SER A 95 15.35 6.80 -18.57
N ALA A 96 16.33 7.65 -18.25
CA ALA A 96 16.93 8.61 -19.15
C ALA A 96 18.41 8.23 -19.36
N GLY A 97 18.72 7.64 -20.53
CA GLY A 97 20.01 7.00 -20.77
C GLY A 97 20.21 5.78 -19.87
N ASP A 98 21.46 5.39 -19.67
CA ASP A 98 21.83 4.13 -18.98
C ASP A 98 21.99 4.31 -17.46
N ASN A 99 22.12 5.55 -16.99
CA ASN A 99 22.51 5.84 -15.62
C ASN A 99 21.43 6.54 -14.78
N HIS A 100 20.34 6.99 -15.38
CA HIS A 100 19.30 7.74 -14.68
C HIS A 100 17.98 6.97 -14.73
N ARG A 101 17.36 6.78 -13.56
CA ARG A 101 16.12 6.05 -13.45
C ARG A 101 15.18 6.76 -12.46
N PHE A 102 13.91 6.81 -12.80
CA PHE A 102 12.86 7.44 -12.01
C PHE A 102 11.81 6.40 -11.68
N VAL A 103 11.42 6.33 -10.42
CA VAL A 103 10.37 5.45 -9.92
C VAL A 103 9.29 6.30 -9.25
N THR A 104 8.05 6.14 -9.69
CA THR A 104 6.91 6.83 -9.10
C THR A 104 5.85 5.80 -8.69
N ARG A 105 5.28 5.97 -7.51
CA ARG A 105 4.20 5.10 -7.00
C ARG A 105 3.10 5.95 -6.40
N VAL A 106 1.86 5.51 -6.58
CA VAL A 106 0.67 6.06 -5.93
C VAL A 106 -0.19 4.89 -5.44
N ASP A 107 -0.66 4.96 -4.21
CA ASP A 107 -1.63 4.02 -3.61
C ASP A 107 -2.75 4.84 -2.99
N GLY A 108 -3.99 4.54 -3.34
CA GLY A 108 -5.16 5.21 -2.82
C GLY A 108 -6.27 4.23 -2.49
N GLY A 109 -7.07 4.56 -1.49
CA GLY A 109 -8.20 3.75 -1.07
C GLY A 109 -9.33 4.57 -0.48
N ALA A 110 -10.54 4.02 -0.59
CA ALA A 110 -11.74 4.59 0.01
C ALA A 110 -12.69 3.48 0.48
N ILE A 111 -13.33 3.68 1.61
CA ILE A 111 -14.40 2.84 2.16
C ILE A 111 -15.64 3.71 2.27
N LEU A 112 -16.68 3.33 1.53
CA LEU A 112 -17.98 4.00 1.52
C LEU A 112 -18.93 3.20 2.43
N MET A 113 -19.18 3.71 3.63
CA MET A 113 -20.06 3.14 4.65
C MET A 113 -20.52 4.20 5.65
N GLU A 114 -21.56 3.93 6.41
CA GLU A 114 -22.06 4.86 7.43
C GLU A 114 -21.07 5.00 8.60
N THR A 115 -20.67 3.89 9.21
CA THR A 115 -19.86 3.91 10.43
C THR A 115 -18.60 3.03 10.27
N LEU A 116 -17.43 3.65 10.18
CA LEU A 116 -16.16 2.92 10.01
C LEU A 116 -15.85 1.96 11.19
N ARG A 117 -16.32 2.30 12.37
CA ARG A 117 -16.10 1.50 13.59
C ARG A 117 -16.65 0.08 13.49
N SER A 118 -17.71 -0.14 12.70
CA SER A 118 -18.27 -1.49 12.47
C SER A 118 -17.38 -2.38 11.57
N LEU A 119 -16.28 -1.85 11.01
CA LEU A 119 -15.39 -2.59 10.12
C LEU A 119 -14.15 -3.06 10.87
N PRO A 120 -13.66 -4.31 10.66
CA PRO A 120 -12.46 -4.78 11.33
C PRO A 120 -11.21 -4.03 10.84
N PRO A 121 -10.16 -3.92 11.67
CA PRO A 121 -8.93 -3.21 11.35
C PRO A 121 -8.26 -3.68 10.06
N SER A 122 -8.32 -4.98 9.75
CA SER A 122 -7.76 -5.59 8.54
C SER A 122 -8.30 -4.99 7.23
N LEU A 123 -9.49 -4.40 7.25
CA LEU A 123 -10.11 -3.77 6.10
C LEU A 123 -9.95 -2.24 6.08
N ARG A 124 -9.62 -1.60 7.21
CA ARG A 124 -9.37 -0.15 7.29
C ARG A 124 -8.04 0.21 6.62
N PHE A 125 -7.80 1.49 6.41
CA PHE A 125 -6.57 1.96 5.81
C PHE A 125 -5.59 2.51 6.85
N PHE A 126 -4.34 2.12 6.68
CA PHE A 126 -3.19 2.60 7.43
C PHE A 126 -2.07 2.91 6.44
N ALA A 127 -1.31 3.96 6.68
CA ALA A 127 -0.14 4.30 5.90
C ALA A 127 1.13 4.26 6.76
N GLY A 128 2.30 4.38 6.13
CA GLY A 128 3.61 4.22 6.75
C GLY A 128 4.29 2.91 6.37
N GLY A 129 5.62 2.90 6.41
CA GLY A 129 6.45 1.73 6.07
C GLY A 129 7.03 1.75 4.66
N ASP A 130 7.76 0.71 4.29
CA ASP A 130 8.66 0.59 3.13
C ASP A 130 8.00 0.84 1.77
N ASN A 131 6.75 0.46 1.64
CA ASN A 131 5.99 0.58 0.39
C ASN A 131 4.93 1.69 0.43
N SER A 132 4.92 2.50 1.48
CA SER A 132 3.99 3.59 1.71
C SER A 132 4.76 4.90 1.94
N ILE A 133 4.99 5.29 3.19
CA ILE A 133 5.73 6.51 3.55
C ILE A 133 6.93 6.10 4.41
N ARG A 134 8.11 6.07 3.81
CA ARG A 134 9.37 5.75 4.49
C ARG A 134 9.71 6.85 5.51
N GLY A 135 10.37 6.49 6.61
CA GLY A 135 10.58 7.38 7.77
C GLY A 135 9.52 7.19 8.85
N TYR A 136 8.39 6.56 8.53
CA TYR A 136 7.35 6.16 9.49
C TYR A 136 7.31 4.64 9.65
N SER A 137 6.93 4.15 10.83
CA SER A 137 6.74 2.72 11.06
C SER A 137 5.61 2.16 10.20
N TYR A 138 5.64 0.86 9.99
CA TYR A 138 4.58 0.15 9.28
C TYR A 138 3.21 0.42 9.93
N GLU A 139 2.26 0.89 9.13
CA GLU A 139 0.87 1.15 9.53
C GLU A 139 0.67 2.11 10.73
N THR A 140 1.59 3.07 10.94
CA THR A 140 1.47 4.01 12.06
C THR A 140 0.89 5.38 11.70
N VAL A 141 0.68 5.65 10.40
CA VAL A 141 0.04 6.87 9.92
C VAL A 141 -1.43 6.57 9.70
N SER A 142 -2.26 6.92 10.66
CA SER A 142 -3.72 6.82 10.63
C SER A 142 -4.33 7.66 11.74
N PRO A 143 -5.67 7.90 11.72
CA PRO A 143 -6.37 8.51 12.83
C PRO A 143 -6.13 7.78 14.15
N ARG A 144 -6.23 8.53 15.25
CA ARG A 144 -6.08 8.01 16.62
C ARG A 144 -7.30 8.38 17.45
N ASN A 145 -7.62 7.55 18.42
CA ASN A 145 -8.62 7.85 19.45
C ASN A 145 -8.03 8.84 20.50
N ASP A 146 -8.84 9.22 21.47
CA ASP A 146 -8.46 10.14 22.56
C ASP A 146 -7.33 9.59 23.43
N GLU A 147 -7.14 8.27 23.46
CA GLU A 147 -6.07 7.57 24.18
C GLU A 147 -4.76 7.47 23.36
N GLY A 148 -4.79 7.93 22.10
CA GLY A 148 -3.64 7.95 21.19
C GLY A 148 -3.42 6.65 20.43
N GLU A 149 -4.34 5.69 20.49
CA GLU A 149 -4.27 4.42 19.78
C GLU A 149 -4.76 4.55 18.34
N LEU A 150 -4.14 3.80 17.42
CA LEU A 150 -4.45 3.83 16.00
C LEU A 150 -5.83 3.20 15.71
N THR A 151 -6.69 3.93 15.02
CA THR A 151 -8.04 3.46 14.68
C THR A 151 -8.20 3.04 13.22
N GLY A 152 -7.24 3.40 12.36
CA GLY A 152 -7.36 3.22 10.90
C GLY A 152 -8.25 4.27 10.25
N GLY A 153 -8.05 4.49 8.96
CA GLY A 153 -8.76 5.49 8.18
C GLY A 153 -9.78 4.88 7.21
N ARG A 154 -10.78 5.67 6.86
CA ARG A 154 -11.74 5.42 5.78
C ARG A 154 -11.12 5.66 4.41
N TYR A 155 -10.21 6.61 4.34
CA TYR A 155 -9.51 7.03 3.13
C TYR A 155 -8.00 6.90 3.31
N MET A 156 -7.31 6.68 2.20
CA MET A 156 -5.85 6.70 2.15
C MET A 156 -5.40 7.24 0.80
N LEU A 157 -4.35 8.05 0.82
CA LEU A 157 -3.61 8.41 -0.37
C LEU A 157 -2.15 8.57 -0.03
N THR A 158 -1.29 7.82 -0.73
CA THR A 158 0.15 7.92 -0.60
C THR A 158 0.80 8.03 -1.98
N GLY A 159 1.86 8.81 -2.07
CA GLY A 159 2.66 8.98 -3.27
C GLY A 159 4.14 8.91 -2.96
N SER A 160 4.91 8.37 -3.88
CA SER A 160 6.37 8.23 -3.78
C SER A 160 7.02 8.65 -5.10
N LEU A 161 8.04 9.46 -5.00
CA LEU A 161 8.92 9.82 -6.11
C LEU A 161 10.36 9.49 -5.72
N GLU A 162 11.02 8.69 -6.55
CA GLU A 162 12.39 8.26 -6.32
C GLU A 162 13.24 8.47 -7.58
N TYR A 163 14.41 9.07 -7.42
CA TYR A 163 15.44 9.18 -8.44
C TYR A 163 16.59 8.25 -8.09
N GLN A 164 17.07 7.51 -9.08
CA GLN A 164 18.17 6.57 -8.95
C GLN A 164 19.26 6.90 -9.97
N TYR A 165 20.51 6.90 -9.50
CA TYR A 165 21.69 7.09 -10.32
C TYR A 165 22.59 5.87 -10.25
N ARG A 166 22.98 5.34 -11.42
CA ARG A 166 23.88 4.18 -11.53
C ARG A 166 25.31 4.59 -11.20
N LEU A 167 25.85 4.05 -10.12
CA LEU A 167 27.22 4.32 -9.70
C LEU A 167 28.24 3.50 -10.50
N SER A 168 28.06 2.19 -10.49
CA SER A 168 28.95 1.23 -11.18
C SER A 168 28.31 -0.15 -11.22
N GLY A 169 28.45 -0.87 -12.35
CA GLY A 169 27.95 -2.24 -12.48
C GLY A 169 26.47 -2.34 -12.10
N ASN A 170 26.19 -3.10 -11.05
CA ASN A 170 24.84 -3.36 -10.53
C ASN A 170 24.42 -2.47 -9.35
N TRP A 171 25.23 -1.44 -9.00
CA TRP A 171 25.00 -0.57 -7.85
C TRP A 171 24.44 0.78 -8.26
N TRP A 172 23.40 1.21 -7.54
CA TRP A 172 22.70 2.47 -7.77
C TRP A 172 22.54 3.22 -6.46
N LEU A 173 22.67 4.53 -6.52
CA LEU A 173 22.31 5.46 -5.45
C LEU A 173 20.87 5.93 -5.69
N ALA A 174 20.07 6.02 -4.64
CA ALA A 174 18.71 6.51 -4.72
C ALA A 174 18.48 7.69 -3.76
N THR A 175 17.64 8.63 -4.18
CA THR A 175 17.03 9.63 -3.30
C THR A 175 15.53 9.64 -3.53
N PHE A 176 14.75 9.91 -2.47
CA PHE A 176 13.30 9.83 -2.57
C PHE A 176 12.59 10.81 -1.66
N THR A 177 11.35 11.07 -2.02
CA THR A 177 10.36 11.69 -1.16
C THR A 177 9.05 10.91 -1.24
N ASP A 178 8.46 10.65 -0.09
CA ASP A 178 7.16 10.00 0.06
C ASP A 178 6.22 10.99 0.76
N TYR A 179 4.96 11.02 0.35
CA TYR A 179 3.96 11.93 0.90
C TYR A 179 2.61 11.22 0.98
N GLY A 180 1.87 11.42 2.07
CA GLY A 180 0.57 10.78 2.18
C GLY A 180 -0.09 10.91 3.54
N SER A 181 -1.28 10.30 3.61
CA SER A 181 -2.09 10.20 4.82
C SER A 181 -3.05 9.01 4.73
N ALA A 182 -3.51 8.53 5.88
CA ALA A 182 -4.74 7.76 6.00
C ALA A 182 -5.64 8.51 7.00
N TRP A 183 -6.94 8.71 6.68
CA TRP A 183 -7.82 9.59 7.43
C TRP A 183 -9.28 9.11 7.40
N ASP A 184 -10.09 9.60 8.33
CA ASP A 184 -11.54 9.46 8.34
C ASP A 184 -12.21 10.77 7.87
N ASP A 185 -12.15 11.84 8.65
CA ASP A 185 -12.77 13.12 8.30
C ASP A 185 -11.82 14.07 7.57
N LYS A 186 -10.63 14.30 8.13
CA LYS A 186 -9.62 15.23 7.59
C LYS A 186 -8.25 14.56 7.48
N PRO A 187 -7.57 14.73 6.34
CA PRO A 187 -6.22 14.20 6.18
C PRO A 187 -5.22 14.98 7.04
N ASP A 188 -4.38 14.22 7.74
CA ASP A 188 -3.15 14.72 8.37
C ASP A 188 -1.97 14.24 7.50
N TRP A 189 -1.52 15.15 6.63
CA TRP A 189 -0.50 14.83 5.65
C TRP A 189 0.87 14.79 6.28
N VAL A 190 1.62 13.72 6.00
CA VAL A 190 2.99 13.54 6.46
C VAL A 190 3.95 13.29 5.30
N GLN A 191 5.20 13.69 5.48
CA GLN A 191 6.25 13.55 4.48
C GLN A 191 7.43 12.75 5.01
N GLY A 192 7.92 11.82 4.18
CA GLY A 192 9.17 11.11 4.37
C GLY A 192 10.17 11.48 3.28
N VAL A 193 11.43 11.63 3.64
CA VAL A 193 12.53 11.87 2.70
C VAL A 193 13.71 10.99 3.05
N GLY A 194 14.53 10.69 2.06
CA GLY A 194 15.70 9.87 2.34
C GLY A 194 16.57 9.57 1.14
N SER A 195 17.57 8.76 1.39
CA SER A 195 18.49 8.23 0.41
C SER A 195 18.78 6.76 0.68
N GLY A 196 19.26 6.05 -0.31
CA GLY A 196 19.55 4.63 -0.14
C GLY A 196 20.38 4.06 -1.29
N ILE A 197 20.65 2.78 -1.17
CA ILE A 197 21.42 2.00 -2.13
C ILE A 197 20.51 0.95 -2.74
N ARG A 198 20.67 0.73 -4.04
CA ARG A 198 20.01 -0.32 -4.82
C ARG A 198 21.06 -1.24 -5.40
N TRP A 199 20.86 -2.52 -5.26
CA TRP A 199 21.70 -3.54 -5.88
C TRP A 199 20.87 -4.46 -6.75
N ALA A 200 21.18 -4.45 -8.06
CA ALA A 200 20.59 -5.37 -9.02
C ALA A 200 21.18 -6.78 -8.83
N SER A 201 20.65 -7.53 -7.87
CA SER A 201 21.12 -8.88 -7.59
C SER A 201 20.55 -9.90 -8.59
N PRO A 202 21.16 -11.08 -8.72
CA PRO A 202 20.64 -12.15 -9.59
C PRO A 202 19.22 -12.63 -9.21
N VAL A 203 18.83 -12.47 -7.95
CA VAL A 203 17.53 -12.91 -7.41
C VAL A 203 16.49 -11.77 -7.31
N GLY A 204 16.85 -10.57 -7.75
CA GLY A 204 15.98 -9.39 -7.73
C GLY A 204 16.66 -8.18 -7.09
N PRO A 205 16.02 -7.00 -7.17
CA PRO A 205 16.57 -5.78 -6.58
C PRO A 205 16.58 -5.86 -5.05
N VAL A 206 17.72 -5.51 -4.47
CA VAL A 206 17.91 -5.30 -3.02
C VAL A 206 17.96 -3.82 -2.77
N ARG A 207 17.20 -3.34 -1.78
CA ARG A 207 17.11 -1.93 -1.41
C ARG A 207 17.44 -1.75 0.06
N LEU A 208 18.29 -0.78 0.36
CA LEU A 208 18.59 -0.31 1.70
C LEU A 208 18.37 1.20 1.74
N ASP A 209 17.41 1.65 2.52
CA ASP A 209 17.01 3.05 2.63
C ASP A 209 17.24 3.61 4.03
N PHE A 210 17.73 4.84 4.07
CA PHE A 210 17.84 5.68 5.25
C PHE A 210 16.81 6.80 5.09
N ALA A 211 15.79 6.80 5.93
CA ALA A 211 14.62 7.65 5.78
C ALA A 211 14.34 8.48 7.03
N PHE A 212 13.90 9.71 6.81
CA PHE A 212 13.46 10.64 7.84
C PHE A 212 11.99 11.00 7.62
N GLY A 213 11.17 10.90 8.68
CA GLY A 213 9.81 11.41 8.72
C GLY A 213 9.84 12.86 9.19
N LEU A 214 9.52 13.82 8.31
CA LEU A 214 9.68 15.25 8.61
C LEU A 214 8.67 15.76 9.65
N ASP A 215 7.52 15.09 9.75
CA ASP A 215 6.45 15.44 10.69
C ASP A 215 6.40 14.46 11.88
N ALA A 216 7.40 13.56 12.01
CA ALA A 216 7.47 12.60 13.09
C ALA A 216 7.93 13.27 14.39
N LYS A 217 7.58 12.65 15.52
CA LYS A 217 8.07 13.12 16.84
C LYS A 217 9.59 12.96 16.90
N PRO A 218 10.31 13.94 17.53
CA PRO A 218 11.76 13.83 17.72
C PRO A 218 12.15 12.50 18.36
N GLY A 219 13.20 11.85 17.81
CA GLY A 219 13.66 10.54 18.25
C GLY A 219 12.95 9.34 17.62
N THR A 220 11.87 9.55 16.85
CA THR A 220 11.19 8.51 16.07
C THR A 220 11.19 8.81 14.57
N ASP A 221 11.89 9.83 14.17
CA ASP A 221 11.95 10.43 12.85
C ASP A 221 12.91 9.73 11.88
N PHE A 222 13.84 8.89 12.38
CA PHE A 222 14.81 8.16 11.55
C PHE A 222 14.51 6.67 11.49
N ARG A 223 14.58 6.10 10.29
CA ARG A 223 14.39 4.66 10.06
C ARG A 223 15.28 4.11 8.97
N ILE A 224 15.65 2.85 9.15
CA ILE A 224 16.35 2.07 8.14
C ILE A 224 15.35 1.05 7.61
N HIS A 225 15.20 1.01 6.27
CA HIS A 225 14.34 0.07 5.57
C HIS A 225 15.17 -0.85 4.70
N PHE A 226 14.93 -2.15 4.81
CA PHE A 226 15.56 -3.16 3.97
C PHE A 226 14.48 -3.93 3.21
N THR A 227 14.58 -3.98 1.89
CA THR A 227 13.61 -4.66 1.05
C THR A 227 14.30 -5.49 -0.03
N LEU A 228 13.79 -6.69 -0.25
CA LEU A 228 14.15 -7.58 -1.34
C LEU A 228 12.92 -7.80 -2.22
N GLY A 229 13.04 -7.57 -3.52
CA GLY A 229 11.97 -7.82 -4.47
C GLY A 229 11.65 -6.63 -5.38
N PRO A 230 10.63 -6.77 -6.25
CA PRO A 230 10.30 -5.76 -7.26
C PRO A 230 9.93 -4.41 -6.63
N GLU A 231 10.18 -3.33 -7.37
CA GLU A 231 9.93 -1.96 -6.91
C GLU A 231 8.49 -1.49 -7.17
N LEU A 232 7.74 -2.22 -8.00
CA LEU A 232 6.33 -1.98 -8.32
C LEU A 232 5.50 -3.22 -8.01
#